data_d9933090afc376b426f2e47314d185ad
#
_entry.id   d9933090afc376b426f2e47314d185ad
#
_cell.length_a   1.000
_cell.length_b   1.000
_cell.length_c   1.000
_cell.angle_alpha   90.00
_cell.angle_beta   90.00
_cell.angle_gamma   90.00
#
_symmetry.space_group_name_H-M   'P 1'
#
loop_
_entity.id
_entity.type
_entity.pdbx_description
1 polymer ?
#
loop_
_entity_poly.entity_id
_entity_poly.type
_entity_poly.pdbx_seq_one_letter_code
_entity_poly.pdbx_strand_id
1 'polypeptide(L)' 'MIKLTRLKEMIAEKGQTYKKCAAVIHVSPQTFTKKMHGSSMFCNEEANNLGDFLGMTGKEKIDIFLS' A
#
# COMPACT_ATOMS: atom_id res chain seq x y z
N MET A 1 5.87 -2.29 -12.32
CA MET A 1 4.64 -2.95 -11.83
C MET A 1 4.71 -3.06 -10.31
N ILE A 2 3.60 -2.75 -9.62
CA ILE A 2 3.55 -2.83 -8.15
C ILE A 2 3.54 -4.28 -7.69
N LYS A 3 4.35 -4.58 -6.68
CA LYS A 3 4.41 -5.92 -6.09
C LYS A 3 3.31 -6.06 -5.04
N LEU A 4 2.08 -6.27 -5.48
CA LEU A 4 0.92 -6.32 -4.60
C LEU A 4 0.99 -7.45 -3.57
N THR A 5 1.49 -8.61 -3.95
CA THR A 5 1.64 -9.73 -3.01
C THR A 5 2.59 -9.35 -1.88
N ARG A 6 3.71 -8.73 -2.20
CA ARG A 6 4.67 -8.28 -1.19
C ARG A 6 4.07 -7.21 -0.29
N LEU A 7 3.29 -6.29 -0.86
CA LEU A 7 2.60 -5.26 -0.10
C LEU A 7 1.61 -5.89 0.89
N LYS A 8 0.84 -6.86 0.44
CA LYS A 8 -0.11 -7.60 1.29
C LYS A 8 0.61 -8.27 2.45
N GLU A 9 1.73 -8.93 2.18
CA GLU A 9 2.53 -9.57 3.22
C GLU A 9 3.03 -8.56 4.23
N MET A 10 3.51 -7.41 3.77
CA MET A 10 4.03 -6.37 4.64
C MET A 10 2.95 -5.78 5.54
N ILE A 11 1.75 -5.56 5.01
CA ILE A 11 0.61 -5.11 5.81
C ILE A 11 0.34 -6.09 6.95
N ALA A 12 0.32 -7.39 6.64
CA ALA A 12 0.11 -8.43 7.64
C ALA A 12 1.25 -8.47 8.66
N GLU A 13 2.50 -8.39 8.21
CA GLU A 13 3.67 -8.41 9.09
C GLU A 13 3.66 -7.25 10.09
N LYS A 14 3.16 -6.09 9.68
CA LYS A 14 3.07 -4.92 10.53
C LYS A 14 1.82 -4.91 11.41
N GLY A 15 0.98 -5.93 11.32
CA GLY A 15 -0.23 -6.03 12.11
C GLY A 15 -1.29 -5.00 11.73
N GLN A 16 -1.28 -4.53 10.50
CA GLN A 16 -2.22 -3.52 10.05
C GLN A 16 -3.39 -4.14 9.28
N THR A 17 -4.43 -3.37 9.07
CA THR A 17 -5.61 -3.79 8.34
C THR A 17 -5.79 -2.94 7.09
N TYR A 18 -6.55 -3.45 6.12
CA TYR A 18 -6.90 -2.69 4.92
C TYR A 18 -7.69 -1.43 5.28
N LYS A 19 -8.55 -1.52 6.30
CA LYS A 19 -9.34 -0.39 6.76
C LYS A 19 -8.45 0.76 7.24
N LYS A 20 -7.43 0.44 8.04
CA LYS A 20 -6.49 1.45 8.53
C LYS A 20 -5.64 2.01 7.40
N CYS A 21 -5.17 1.15 6.51
CA CYS A 21 -4.39 1.58 5.35
C CYS A 21 -5.20 2.51 4.45
N ALA A 22 -6.48 2.19 4.24
CA ALA A 22 -7.37 3.02 3.44
C ALA A 22 -7.52 4.42 4.07
N ALA A 23 -7.68 4.48 5.38
CA ALA A 23 -7.79 5.75 6.09
C ALA A 23 -6.53 6.60 5.92
N VAL A 24 -5.36 5.97 5.95
CA VAL A 24 -4.07 6.67 5.81
C VAL A 24 -3.95 7.36 4.46
N ILE A 25 -4.47 6.75 3.40
CA ILE A 25 -4.40 7.33 2.05
C ILE A 25 -5.72 7.96 1.62
N HIS A 26 -6.65 8.16 2.56
CA HIS A 26 -7.89 8.90 2.35
C HIS A 26 -8.81 8.30 1.29
N VAL A 27 -8.91 6.97 1.26
CA VAL A 27 -9.86 6.27 0.37
C VAL A 27 -10.74 5.35 1.21
N SER A 28 -11.86 4.90 0.63
CA SER A 28 -12.72 3.93 1.31
C SER A 28 -12.04 2.56 1.37
N PRO A 29 -12.42 1.70 2.34
CA PRO A 29 -11.88 0.33 2.38
C PRO A 29 -12.14 -0.44 1.10
N GLN A 30 -13.28 -0.22 0.45
CA GLN A 30 -13.62 -0.87 -0.82
C GLN A 30 -12.65 -0.43 -1.93
N THR A 31 -12.36 0.86 -2.00
CA THR A 31 -11.40 1.40 -2.96
C THR A 31 -10.00 0.84 -2.71
N PHE A 32 -9.60 0.76 -1.44
CA PHE A 32 -8.31 0.19 -1.08
C PHE A 32 -8.21 -1.28 -1.52
N THR A 33 -9.28 -2.05 -1.31
CA THR A 33 -9.33 -3.45 -1.75
C THR A 33 -9.14 -3.56 -3.26
N LYS A 34 -9.78 -2.68 -4.04
CA LYS A 34 -9.61 -2.64 -5.49
C LYS A 34 -8.16 -2.35 -5.88
N LYS A 35 -7.51 -1.43 -5.19
CA LYS A 35 -6.10 -1.11 -5.41
C LYS A 35 -5.22 -2.33 -5.12
N MET A 36 -5.51 -3.05 -4.05
CA MET A 36 -4.75 -4.24 -3.67
C MET A 36 -4.96 -5.41 -4.65
N HIS A 37 -6.08 -5.42 -5.36
CA HIS A 37 -6.35 -6.45 -6.39
C HIS A 37 -5.85 -6.05 -7.78
N GLY A 38 -5.29 -4.86 -7.92
CA GLY A 38 -4.78 -4.38 -9.20
C GLY A 38 -5.83 -3.75 -10.10
N SER A 39 -7.08 -3.64 -9.65
CA SER A 39 -8.16 -3.02 -10.42
C SER A 39 -8.05 -1.50 -10.47
N SER A 40 -7.33 -0.91 -9.54
CA SER A 40 -7.09 0.52 -9.46
C SER A 40 -5.63 0.74 -9.08
N MET A 41 -5.04 1.82 -9.55
CA MET A 41 -3.62 2.08 -9.29
C MET A 41 -3.43 2.97 -8.06
N PHE A 42 -2.29 2.79 -7.39
CA PHE A 42 -1.85 3.73 -6.35
C PHE A 42 -1.18 4.92 -7.05
N CYS A 43 -1.51 6.14 -6.62
CA CYS A 43 -0.75 7.30 -7.07
C CYS A 43 0.50 7.45 -6.18
N ASN A 44 1.45 8.30 -6.62
CA ASN A 44 2.71 8.46 -5.91
C ASN A 44 2.52 8.92 -4.47
N GLU A 45 1.59 9.84 -4.23
CA GLU A 45 1.31 10.33 -2.89
C GLU A 45 0.76 9.22 -1.99
N GLU A 46 -0.19 8.44 -2.52
CA GLU A 46 -0.75 7.31 -1.79
C GLU A 46 0.32 6.28 -1.44
N ALA A 47 1.16 5.93 -2.41
CA ALA A 47 2.24 4.97 -2.21
C ALA A 47 3.21 5.45 -1.15
N ASN A 48 3.58 6.73 -1.19
CA ASN A 48 4.51 7.29 -0.23
C ASN A 48 3.91 7.31 1.19
N ASN A 49 2.67 7.74 1.32
CA ASN A 49 1.99 7.81 2.63
C ASN A 49 1.78 6.40 3.21
N LEU A 50 1.37 5.46 2.38
CA LEU A 50 1.19 4.08 2.81
C LEU A 50 2.52 3.46 3.22
N GLY A 51 3.57 3.70 2.44
CA GLY A 51 4.91 3.22 2.77
C GLY A 51 5.40 3.77 4.09
N ASP A 52 5.21 5.06 4.35
CA ASP A 52 5.58 5.67 5.64
C ASP A 52 4.82 5.04 6.79
N PHE A 53 3.51 4.82 6.61
CA PHE A 53 2.68 4.20 7.62
C PHE A 53 3.15 2.78 7.96
N LEU A 54 3.60 2.03 6.97
CA LEU A 54 4.09 0.67 7.14
C LEU A 54 5.57 0.61 7.54
N GLY A 55 6.22 1.75 7.71
CA GLY A 55 7.62 1.79 8.10
C GLY A 55 8.60 1.39 7.01
N MET A 56 8.22 1.54 5.76
CA MET A 56 9.11 1.22 4.63
C MET A 56 10.23 2.23 4.51
N THR A 57 11.43 1.75 4.18
CA THR A 57 12.54 2.61 3.78
C THR A 57 12.27 3.11 2.35
N GLY A 58 13.00 4.13 1.91
CA GLY A 58 12.91 4.60 0.53
C GLY A 58 13.18 3.49 -0.47
N LYS A 59 14.15 2.63 -0.17
CA LYS A 59 14.50 1.48 -1.01
C LYS A 59 13.34 0.50 -1.12
N GLU A 60 12.67 0.21 0.00
CA GLU A 60 11.52 -0.69 0.02
C GLU A 60 10.35 -0.11 -0.78
N LYS A 61 10.11 1.21 -0.67
CA LYS A 61 9.07 1.88 -1.45
C LYS A 61 9.32 1.72 -2.95
N ILE A 62 10.56 1.94 -3.38
CA ILE A 62 10.94 1.79 -4.78
C ILE A 62 10.74 0.34 -5.23
N ASP A 63 11.19 -0.63 -4.43
CA ASP A 63 11.10 -2.03 -4.76
C ASP A 63 9.63 -2.49 -4.91
N ILE A 64 8.76 -2.04 -4.03
CA ILE A 64 7.36 -2.48 -4.02
C ILE A 64 6.51 -1.71 -5.02
N PHE A 65 6.64 -0.38 -5.07
CA PHE A 65 5.74 0.45 -5.87
C PHE A 65 6.25 0.81 -7.26
N LEU A 66 7.55 0.81 -7.47
CA LEU A 66 8.15 1.27 -8.73
C LEU A 66 8.89 0.19 -9.51
N SER A 67 8.82 -1.04 -9.07
CA SER A 67 9.52 -2.13 -9.76
C SER A 67 8.74 -2.66 -10.95
#